data_e99a5ecb48b7b78af71dfa15585ed1d7
#
_entry.id   e99a5ecb48b7b78af71dfa15585ed1d7
#
_cell.length_a   1.000
_cell.length_b   1.000
_cell.length_c   1.000
_cell.angle_alpha   90.00
_cell.angle_beta   90.00
_cell.angle_gamma   90.00
#
_symmetry.space_group_name_H-M   'P 1'
#
loop_
_entity.id
_entity.type
_entity.pdbx_description
1 polymer ?
#
loop_
_entity_poly.entity_id
_entity_poly.type
_entity_poly.pdbx_seq_one_letter_code
_entity_poly.pdbx_strand_id
1 'polypeptide(L)'
;TTAEFLASVSHLPQDQQLEEYHKFMMEQQQEQQKAQAKQVDKVALFGTKKTTDFVVADKEFTIVHWSPTKVHQNIPRIGRYFITPLSMLMIGVKDEETGDVNIVDAIPTALSYLFTILEEDDIMDLYKLVLETVYYGTEPVMNKFDTVFESDPFGVFDLVAEVLRINVIIPFTQRNGSLSLKNLTNNLMPLVEVAKLK
;
A
#
# COMPACT_ATOMS: atom_id res chain seq x y z
N THR A 1 -22.67 -3.83 15.04
CA THR A 1 -23.91 -3.18 14.53
C THR A 1 -24.86 -2.82 15.69
N THR A 2 -25.81 -1.92 15.46
CA THR A 2 -26.84 -1.55 16.47
C THR A 2 -27.61 -2.77 17.00
N ALA A 3 -27.87 -3.75 16.12
CA ALA A 3 -28.57 -4.99 16.49
C ALA A 3 -27.75 -5.86 17.45
N GLU A 4 -26.46 -6.00 17.24
CA GLU A 4 -25.53 -6.74 18.13
C GLU A 4 -25.38 -6.04 19.48
N PHE A 5 -25.33 -4.71 19.48
CA PHE A 5 -25.30 -3.94 20.70
C PHE A 5 -26.59 -4.14 21.53
N LEU A 6 -27.77 -4.01 20.92
CA LEU A 6 -29.06 -4.24 21.58
C LEU A 6 -29.16 -5.67 22.16
N ALA A 7 -28.64 -6.66 21.45
CA ALA A 7 -28.59 -8.04 21.96
C ALA A 7 -27.66 -8.16 23.18
N SER A 8 -26.53 -7.42 23.20
CA SER A 8 -25.55 -7.45 24.29
C SER A 8 -26.08 -6.84 25.59
N VAL A 9 -26.97 -5.84 25.52
CA VAL A 9 -27.52 -5.12 26.68
C VAL A 9 -28.91 -5.63 27.12
N SER A 10 -29.49 -6.58 26.37
CA SER A 10 -30.86 -7.08 26.61
C SER A 10 -31.07 -7.74 27.99
N HIS A 11 -30.02 -8.14 28.67
CA HIS A 11 -30.05 -8.75 30.02
C HIS A 11 -30.05 -7.74 31.17
N LEU A 12 -29.82 -6.45 30.88
CA LEU A 12 -29.80 -5.38 31.86
C LEU A 12 -31.19 -4.86 32.22
N PRO A 13 -31.41 -4.23 33.40
CA PRO A 13 -32.60 -3.46 33.71
C PRO A 13 -32.86 -2.35 32.69
N GLN A 14 -34.12 -1.99 32.48
CA GLN A 14 -34.55 -1.08 31.40
C GLN A 14 -33.92 0.30 31.47
N ASP A 15 -33.70 0.83 32.64
CA ASP A 15 -33.01 2.10 32.90
C ASP A 15 -31.52 2.03 32.50
N GLN A 16 -30.84 0.93 32.79
CA GLN A 16 -29.44 0.71 32.38
C GLN A 16 -29.30 0.47 30.88
N GLN A 17 -30.28 -0.23 30.27
CA GLN A 17 -30.31 -0.38 28.81
C GLN A 17 -30.38 0.97 28.10
N LEU A 18 -31.20 1.90 28.63
CA LEU A 18 -31.36 3.24 28.05
C LEU A 18 -30.08 4.07 28.17
N GLU A 19 -29.40 3.96 29.29
CA GLU A 19 -28.14 4.69 29.57
C GLU A 19 -27.01 4.19 28.66
N GLU A 20 -26.85 2.87 28.53
CA GLU A 20 -25.87 2.27 27.62
C GLU A 20 -26.19 2.56 26.14
N TYR A 21 -27.48 2.59 25.77
CA TYR A 21 -27.88 2.96 24.41
C TYR A 21 -27.53 4.42 24.09
N HIS A 22 -27.77 5.35 25.02
CA HIS A 22 -27.40 6.76 24.84
C HIS A 22 -25.88 6.92 24.69
N LYS A 23 -25.10 6.21 25.50
CA LYS A 23 -23.63 6.22 25.41
C LYS A 23 -23.14 5.69 24.04
N PHE A 24 -23.68 4.57 23.60
CA PHE A 24 -23.38 4.01 22.29
C PHE A 24 -23.70 4.96 21.14
N MET A 25 -24.86 5.61 21.19
CA MET A 25 -25.27 6.60 20.18
C MET A 25 -24.36 7.84 20.18
N MET A 26 -23.93 8.30 21.35
CA MET A 26 -22.98 9.41 21.45
C MET A 26 -21.59 9.04 20.89
N GLU A 27 -21.10 7.84 21.17
CA GLU A 27 -19.83 7.34 20.62
C GLU A 27 -19.90 7.25 19.09
N GLN A 28 -20.97 6.68 18.53
CA GLN A 28 -21.19 6.63 17.08
C GLN A 28 -21.23 8.03 16.45
N GLN A 29 -21.89 8.96 17.08
CA GLN A 29 -21.98 10.33 16.59
C GLN A 29 -20.60 11.03 16.62
N GLN A 30 -19.81 10.81 17.67
CA GLN A 30 -18.44 11.31 17.74
C GLN A 30 -17.52 10.70 16.68
N GLU A 31 -17.63 9.39 16.43
CA GLU A 31 -16.88 8.73 15.37
C GLU A 31 -17.24 9.28 13.98
N GLN A 32 -18.53 9.49 13.72
CA GLN A 32 -18.98 10.09 12.46
C GLN A 32 -18.45 11.52 12.28
N GLN A 33 -18.49 12.35 13.34
CA GLN A 33 -17.94 13.70 13.30
C GLN A 33 -16.42 13.71 13.05
N LYS A 34 -15.68 12.82 13.72
CA LYS A 34 -14.23 12.65 13.49
C LYS A 34 -13.93 12.21 12.07
N ALA A 35 -14.71 11.26 11.52
CA ALA A 35 -14.54 10.81 10.14
C ALA A 35 -14.83 11.91 9.13
N GLN A 36 -15.87 12.71 9.35
CA GLN A 36 -16.20 13.84 8.48
C GLN A 36 -15.13 14.95 8.54
N ALA A 37 -14.65 15.31 9.72
CA ALA A 37 -13.56 16.27 9.89
C ALA A 37 -12.29 15.81 9.17
N LYS A 38 -11.93 14.54 9.33
CA LYS A 38 -10.78 13.94 8.65
C LYS A 38 -10.91 13.96 7.13
N GLN A 39 -12.12 13.77 6.62
CA GLN A 39 -12.39 13.83 5.17
C GLN A 39 -12.31 15.25 4.62
N VAL A 40 -12.79 16.25 5.37
CA VAL A 40 -12.67 17.67 5.00
C VAL A 40 -11.21 18.09 4.94
N ASP A 41 -10.38 17.68 5.91
CA ASP A 41 -8.95 17.98 5.91
C ASP A 41 -8.23 17.33 4.72
N LYS A 42 -8.59 16.10 4.36
CA LYS A 42 -8.03 15.43 3.18
C LYS A 42 -8.40 16.12 1.88
N VAL A 43 -9.65 16.57 1.73
CA VAL A 43 -10.08 17.32 0.54
C VAL A 43 -9.34 18.66 0.46
N ALA A 44 -9.12 19.32 1.59
CA ALA A 44 -8.34 20.56 1.63
C ALA A 44 -6.87 20.36 1.21
N LEU A 45 -6.26 19.22 1.60
CA LEU A 45 -4.86 18.92 1.29
C LEU A 45 -4.65 18.34 -0.13
N PHE A 46 -5.53 17.45 -0.55
CA PHE A 46 -5.30 16.64 -1.78
C PHE A 46 -6.28 16.99 -2.91
N GLY A 47 -7.29 17.82 -2.65
CA GLY A 47 -8.31 18.17 -3.62
C GLY A 47 -9.13 16.94 -4.02
N THR A 48 -9.37 16.78 -5.33
CA THR A 48 -10.11 15.63 -5.90
C THR A 48 -9.27 14.40 -6.17
N LYS A 49 -8.00 14.38 -5.74
CA LYS A 49 -7.13 13.22 -5.94
C LYS A 49 -7.62 12.04 -5.11
N LYS A 50 -7.60 10.86 -5.71
CA LYS A 50 -7.91 9.62 -5.00
C LYS A 50 -6.85 9.35 -3.95
N THR A 51 -7.27 9.03 -2.72
CA THR A 51 -6.39 8.68 -1.62
C THR A 51 -6.78 7.32 -1.05
N THR A 52 -5.82 6.64 -0.43
CA THR A 52 -6.02 5.40 0.34
C THR A 52 -5.26 5.53 1.64
N ASP A 53 -5.90 5.20 2.75
CA ASP A 53 -5.22 5.15 4.04
C ASP A 53 -4.65 3.75 4.27
N PHE A 54 -3.48 3.70 4.86
CA PHE A 54 -2.77 2.48 5.18
C PHE A 54 -2.09 2.60 6.54
N VAL A 55 -2.14 1.55 7.35
CA VAL A 55 -1.60 1.54 8.70
C VAL A 55 -0.37 0.63 8.75
N VAL A 56 0.74 1.15 9.25
CA VAL A 56 1.98 0.41 9.50
C VAL A 56 2.46 0.75 10.90
N ALA A 57 2.75 -0.23 11.73
CA ALA A 57 3.24 -0.05 13.10
C ALA A 57 2.43 0.99 13.90
N ASP A 58 1.10 0.86 13.89
CA ASP A 58 0.13 1.75 14.54
C ASP A 58 0.14 3.21 14.04
N LYS A 59 0.85 3.50 12.96
CA LYS A 59 0.87 4.81 12.30
C LYS A 59 0.04 4.78 11.02
N GLU A 60 -0.83 5.77 10.87
CA GLU A 60 -1.70 5.89 9.69
C GLU A 60 -1.08 6.80 8.65
N PHE A 61 -0.96 6.29 7.44
CA PHE A 61 -0.43 6.98 6.27
C PHE A 61 -1.55 7.23 5.26
N THR A 62 -1.50 8.37 4.57
CA THR A 62 -2.37 8.67 3.43
C THR A 62 -1.56 8.57 2.15
N ILE A 63 -1.90 7.61 1.30
CA ILE A 63 -1.30 7.38 0.00
C ILE A 63 -2.14 8.10 -1.05
N VAL A 64 -1.58 9.11 -1.71
CA VAL A 64 -2.23 9.78 -2.86
C VAL A 64 -1.92 8.98 -4.11
N HIS A 65 -2.96 8.56 -4.84
CA HIS A 65 -2.79 7.77 -6.05
C HIS A 65 -2.04 8.56 -7.13
N TRP A 66 -1.16 7.89 -7.84
CA TRP A 66 -0.40 8.50 -8.93
C TRP A 66 -1.32 8.87 -10.09
N SER A 67 -1.09 10.04 -10.67
CA SER A 67 -1.71 10.39 -11.96
C SER A 67 -1.19 9.45 -13.07
N PRO A 68 -1.93 9.26 -14.16
CA PRO A 68 -1.46 8.48 -15.31
C PRO A 68 -0.07 8.88 -15.79
N THR A 69 0.20 10.19 -15.86
CA THR A 69 1.51 10.71 -16.23
C THR A 69 2.61 10.23 -15.28
N LYS A 70 2.34 10.28 -13.97
CA LYS A 70 3.31 9.84 -12.95
C LYS A 70 3.54 8.34 -13.01
N VAL A 71 2.50 7.54 -13.25
CA VAL A 71 2.61 6.10 -13.48
C VAL A 71 3.58 5.82 -14.64
N HIS A 72 3.36 6.47 -15.79
CA HIS A 72 4.24 6.30 -16.96
C HIS A 72 5.68 6.76 -16.75
N GLN A 73 5.91 7.78 -15.93
CA GLN A 73 7.24 8.25 -15.57
C GLN A 73 7.96 7.33 -14.58
N ASN A 74 7.21 6.78 -13.61
CA ASN A 74 7.80 6.02 -12.51
C ASN A 74 8.00 4.54 -12.86
N ILE A 75 7.11 3.92 -13.68
CA ILE A 75 7.25 2.50 -14.04
C ILE A 75 8.63 2.15 -14.61
N PRO A 76 9.19 2.87 -15.61
CA PRO A 76 10.52 2.54 -16.12
C PRO A 76 11.64 2.73 -15.10
N ARG A 77 11.49 3.72 -14.21
CA ARG A 77 12.47 4.01 -13.15
C ARG A 77 12.45 2.94 -12.06
N ILE A 78 11.26 2.53 -11.64
CA ILE A 78 11.05 1.45 -10.67
C ILE A 78 11.48 0.11 -11.29
N GLY A 79 11.11 -0.12 -12.56
CA GLY A 79 11.40 -1.35 -13.27
C GLY A 79 12.88 -1.72 -13.25
N ARG A 80 13.78 -0.74 -13.39
CA ARG A 80 15.22 -1.03 -13.35
C ARG A 80 15.68 -1.61 -12.01
N TYR A 81 15.01 -1.26 -10.90
CA TYR A 81 15.31 -1.83 -9.58
C TYR A 81 14.68 -3.20 -9.39
N PHE A 82 13.49 -3.43 -9.93
CA PHE A 82 12.68 -4.62 -9.66
C PHE A 82 12.79 -5.72 -10.72
N ILE A 83 13.24 -5.42 -11.95
CA ILE A 83 13.28 -6.42 -13.03
C ILE A 83 14.15 -7.62 -12.62
N THR A 84 15.32 -7.40 -12.06
CA THR A 84 16.23 -8.48 -11.66
C THR A 84 15.68 -9.28 -10.46
N PRO A 85 15.28 -8.65 -9.33
CA PRO A 85 14.66 -9.36 -8.22
C PRO A 85 13.40 -10.13 -8.60
N LEU A 86 12.49 -9.52 -9.36
CA LEU A 86 11.28 -10.18 -9.82
C LEU A 86 11.57 -11.35 -10.74
N SER A 87 12.54 -11.22 -11.66
CA SER A 87 12.90 -12.33 -12.54
C SER A 87 13.49 -13.53 -11.78
N MET A 88 14.28 -13.28 -10.73
CA MET A 88 14.82 -14.34 -9.87
C MET A 88 13.73 -15.02 -9.04
N LEU A 89 12.78 -14.27 -8.51
CA LEU A 89 11.63 -14.84 -7.79
C LEU A 89 10.74 -15.68 -8.71
N MET A 90 10.51 -15.23 -9.94
CA MET A 90 9.72 -15.98 -10.93
C MET A 90 10.38 -17.31 -11.34
N ILE A 91 11.69 -17.42 -11.21
CA ILE A 91 12.42 -18.68 -11.45
C ILE A 91 12.32 -19.62 -10.22
N GLY A 92 12.24 -19.05 -9.01
CA GLY A 92 12.29 -19.80 -7.74
C GLY A 92 10.93 -20.19 -7.15
N VAL A 93 9.86 -19.48 -7.48
CA VAL A 93 8.52 -19.68 -6.88
C VAL A 93 7.54 -20.10 -7.96
N LYS A 94 7.70 -21.32 -8.46
CA LYS A 94 6.61 -22.02 -9.16
C LYS A 94 5.87 -22.84 -8.12
N ASP A 95 4.61 -22.55 -7.92
CA ASP A 95 3.71 -23.51 -7.27
C ASP A 95 3.66 -24.77 -8.15
N GLU A 96 4.12 -25.88 -7.62
CA GLU A 96 4.25 -27.14 -8.37
C GLU A 96 2.89 -27.68 -8.82
N GLU A 97 1.78 -27.29 -8.16
CA GLU A 97 0.45 -27.77 -8.46
C GLU A 97 -0.35 -26.88 -9.43
N THR A 98 -0.18 -25.57 -9.39
CA THR A 98 -0.98 -24.66 -10.21
C THR A 98 -0.18 -23.90 -11.27
N GLY A 99 1.13 -23.79 -11.10
CA GLY A 99 2.00 -23.01 -11.97
C GLY A 99 1.80 -21.50 -11.87
N ASP A 100 0.92 -21.05 -10.97
CA ASP A 100 0.60 -19.65 -10.74
C ASP A 100 1.42 -19.08 -9.58
N VAL A 101 2.11 -17.97 -9.83
CA VAL A 101 2.80 -17.19 -8.77
C VAL A 101 1.87 -16.07 -8.34
N ASN A 102 1.53 -16.03 -7.06
CA ASN A 102 0.83 -14.89 -6.50
C ASN A 102 1.81 -13.71 -6.37
N ILE A 103 1.73 -12.79 -7.32
CA ILE A 103 2.63 -11.63 -7.39
C ILE A 103 2.54 -10.79 -6.10
N VAL A 104 1.36 -10.70 -5.49
CA VAL A 104 1.17 -9.89 -4.27
C VAL A 104 1.99 -10.46 -3.12
N ASP A 105 2.02 -11.78 -2.95
CA ASP A 105 2.78 -12.46 -1.90
C ASP A 105 4.29 -12.46 -2.19
N ALA A 106 4.69 -12.31 -3.46
CA ALA A 106 6.08 -12.24 -3.86
C ALA A 106 6.73 -10.86 -3.62
N ILE A 107 5.93 -9.78 -3.47
CA ILE A 107 6.47 -8.42 -3.33
C ILE A 107 7.36 -8.25 -2.08
N PRO A 108 6.96 -8.69 -0.87
CA PRO A 108 7.81 -8.56 0.32
C PRO A 108 9.16 -9.29 0.15
N THR A 109 9.13 -10.47 -0.45
CA THR A 109 10.34 -11.25 -0.73
C THR A 109 11.23 -10.57 -1.77
N ALA A 110 10.62 -9.99 -2.83
CA ALA A 110 11.33 -9.22 -3.84
C ALA A 110 11.98 -7.96 -3.25
N LEU A 111 11.27 -7.27 -2.37
CA LEU A 111 11.79 -6.12 -1.66
C LEU A 111 12.97 -6.51 -0.76
N SER A 112 12.84 -7.57 0.05
CA SER A 112 13.92 -8.05 0.90
C SER A 112 15.18 -8.40 0.10
N TYR A 113 15.02 -9.05 -1.05
CA TYR A 113 16.13 -9.35 -1.95
C TYR A 113 16.74 -8.09 -2.56
N LEU A 114 15.89 -7.13 -2.96
CA LEU A 114 16.30 -5.87 -3.53
C LEU A 114 17.22 -5.09 -2.58
N PHE A 115 16.88 -5.07 -1.29
CA PHE A 115 17.70 -4.41 -0.26
C PHE A 115 19.02 -5.12 0.05
N THR A 116 19.19 -6.36 -0.38
CA THR A 116 20.47 -7.06 -0.26
C THR A 116 21.46 -6.71 -1.37
N ILE A 117 20.95 -6.19 -2.51
CA ILE A 117 21.78 -5.95 -3.70
C ILE A 117 21.91 -4.47 -4.09
N LEU A 118 21.05 -3.60 -3.55
CA LEU A 118 21.12 -2.15 -3.81
C LEU A 118 22.12 -1.49 -2.88
N GLU A 119 22.83 -0.51 -3.41
CA GLU A 119 23.62 0.42 -2.62
C GLU A 119 22.69 1.39 -1.86
N GLU A 120 23.20 2.00 -0.77
CA GLU A 120 22.40 2.86 0.11
C GLU A 120 21.76 4.04 -0.64
N ASP A 121 22.49 4.67 -1.55
CA ASP A 121 21.99 5.78 -2.37
C ASP A 121 20.85 5.35 -3.29
N ASP A 122 20.93 4.17 -3.88
CA ASP A 122 19.87 3.62 -4.73
C ASP A 122 18.59 3.31 -3.95
N ILE A 123 18.74 2.82 -2.71
CA ILE A 123 17.59 2.55 -1.81
C ILE A 123 16.87 3.86 -1.48
N MET A 124 17.63 4.89 -1.09
CA MET A 124 17.05 6.20 -0.77
C MET A 124 16.40 6.87 -1.98
N ASP A 125 16.95 6.70 -3.16
CA ASP A 125 16.34 7.21 -4.39
C ASP A 125 15.04 6.45 -4.75
N LEU A 126 15.00 5.15 -4.50
CA LEU A 126 13.78 4.36 -4.63
C LEU A 126 12.70 4.83 -3.64
N TYR A 127 13.06 5.07 -2.37
CA TYR A 127 12.13 5.58 -1.38
C TYR A 127 11.59 6.96 -1.77
N LYS A 128 12.45 7.89 -2.16
CA LYS A 128 12.02 9.21 -2.65
C LYS A 128 11.05 9.09 -3.81
N LEU A 129 11.34 8.20 -4.76
CA LEU A 129 10.50 8.00 -5.94
C LEU A 129 9.12 7.43 -5.59
N VAL A 130 9.08 6.41 -4.73
CA VAL A 130 7.85 5.67 -4.42
C VAL A 130 7.02 6.42 -3.37
N LEU A 131 7.67 6.95 -2.33
CA LEU A 131 6.99 7.58 -1.20
C LEU A 131 6.70 9.08 -1.39
N GLU A 132 7.05 9.68 -2.54
CA GLU A 132 6.80 11.10 -2.85
C GLU A 132 5.33 11.53 -2.65
N THR A 133 4.40 10.60 -2.82
CA THR A 133 2.96 10.86 -2.70
C THR A 133 2.34 10.28 -1.43
N VAL A 134 3.17 9.94 -0.46
CA VAL A 134 2.74 9.41 0.84
C VAL A 134 2.87 10.48 1.90
N TYR A 135 1.84 10.59 2.75
CA TYR A 135 1.76 11.58 3.81
C TYR A 135 1.55 10.91 5.17
N TYR A 136 2.23 11.44 6.17
CA TYR A 136 1.96 11.16 7.57
C TYR A 136 1.33 12.40 8.20
N GLY A 137 0.04 12.31 8.52
CA GLY A 137 -0.76 13.48 8.84
C GLY A 137 -0.87 14.42 7.63
N THR A 138 -0.37 15.66 7.77
CA THR A 138 -0.41 16.70 6.73
C THR A 138 0.89 16.87 5.97
N GLU A 139 1.96 16.15 6.35
CA GLU A 139 3.28 16.31 5.80
C GLU A 139 3.71 15.13 4.95
N PRO A 140 4.47 15.35 3.85
CA PRO A 140 5.11 14.27 3.11
C PRO A 140 5.97 13.40 4.04
N VAL A 141 5.83 12.08 3.96
CA VAL A 141 6.55 11.13 4.83
C VAL A 141 8.07 11.29 4.73
N MET A 142 8.58 11.63 3.56
CA MET A 142 10.03 11.83 3.35
C MET A 142 10.62 12.99 4.16
N ASN A 143 9.81 13.98 4.55
CA ASN A 143 10.27 15.08 5.39
C ASN A 143 10.50 14.69 6.87
N LYS A 144 9.89 13.55 7.28
CA LYS A 144 9.96 13.02 8.66
C LYS A 144 10.37 11.55 8.67
N PHE A 145 11.06 11.11 7.64
CA PHE A 145 11.35 9.70 7.39
C PHE A 145 11.94 9.00 8.63
N ASP A 146 13.04 9.52 9.15
CA ASP A 146 13.73 8.94 10.30
C ASP A 146 12.82 8.87 11.54
N THR A 147 12.12 9.96 11.86
CA THR A 147 11.20 10.02 13.03
C THR A 147 10.02 9.06 12.87
N VAL A 148 9.51 8.93 11.65
CA VAL A 148 8.35 8.08 11.38
C VAL A 148 8.71 6.61 11.50
N PHE A 149 9.88 6.20 11.01
CA PHE A 149 10.32 4.80 11.01
C PHE A 149 11.29 4.44 12.15
N GLU A 150 11.56 5.35 13.11
CA GLU A 150 12.45 5.11 14.24
C GLU A 150 12.07 3.86 15.05
N SER A 151 10.78 3.65 15.30
CA SER A 151 10.28 2.50 16.08
C SER A 151 10.17 1.20 15.28
N ASP A 152 10.05 1.30 13.95
CA ASP A 152 9.97 0.15 13.03
C ASP A 152 10.64 0.51 11.70
N PRO A 153 11.97 0.32 11.59
CA PRO A 153 12.71 0.62 10.36
C PRO A 153 12.28 -0.23 9.17
N PHE A 154 11.70 -1.40 9.41
CA PHE A 154 11.24 -2.30 8.35
C PHE A 154 9.83 -1.97 7.85
N GLY A 155 9.04 -1.23 8.61
CA GLY A 155 7.70 -0.79 8.19
C GLY A 155 7.69 0.04 6.90
N VAL A 156 8.83 0.65 6.53
CA VAL A 156 8.95 1.32 5.22
C VAL A 156 8.74 0.37 4.05
N PHE A 157 9.09 -0.91 4.20
CA PHE A 157 8.94 -1.91 3.13
C PHE A 157 7.47 -2.23 2.87
N ASP A 158 6.68 -2.36 3.94
CA ASP A 158 5.25 -2.57 3.84
C ASP A 158 4.58 -1.37 3.16
N LEU A 159 5.00 -0.17 3.52
CA LEU A 159 4.48 1.05 2.91
C LEU A 159 4.84 1.16 1.42
N VAL A 160 6.09 0.86 1.04
CA VAL A 160 6.54 0.80 -0.36
C VAL A 160 5.76 -0.25 -1.14
N ALA A 161 5.60 -1.45 -0.57
CA ALA A 161 4.83 -2.54 -1.19
C ALA A 161 3.39 -2.10 -1.45
N GLU A 162 2.74 -1.45 -0.49
CA GLU A 162 1.36 -0.97 -0.63
C GLU A 162 1.23 0.15 -1.68
N VAL A 163 2.17 1.10 -1.72
CA VAL A 163 2.19 2.14 -2.77
C VAL A 163 2.30 1.52 -4.16
N LEU A 164 3.18 0.53 -4.33
CA LEU A 164 3.34 -0.19 -5.59
C LEU A 164 2.10 -1.02 -5.93
N ARG A 165 1.49 -1.68 -4.93
CA ARG A 165 0.25 -2.44 -5.10
C ARG A 165 -0.87 -1.55 -5.65
N ILE A 166 -1.09 -0.38 -5.03
CA ILE A 166 -2.17 0.55 -5.38
C ILE A 166 -1.95 1.19 -6.76
N ASN A 167 -0.73 1.63 -7.04
CA ASN A 167 -0.45 2.49 -8.18
C ASN A 167 0.02 1.73 -9.43
N VAL A 168 0.53 0.52 -9.27
CA VAL A 168 1.07 -0.28 -10.37
C VAL A 168 0.28 -1.57 -10.55
N ILE A 169 0.20 -2.42 -9.49
CA ILE A 169 -0.32 -3.77 -9.63
C ILE A 169 -1.82 -3.78 -9.87
N ILE A 170 -2.62 -3.12 -9.00
CA ILE A 170 -4.08 -3.10 -9.12
C ILE A 170 -4.53 -2.55 -10.49
N PRO A 171 -4.07 -1.37 -10.95
CA PRO A 171 -4.46 -0.86 -12.25
C PRO A 171 -4.09 -1.79 -13.41
N PHE A 172 -2.96 -2.48 -13.29
CA PHE A 172 -2.49 -3.39 -14.31
C PHE A 172 -3.30 -4.69 -14.35
N THR A 173 -3.63 -5.27 -13.19
CA THR A 173 -4.43 -6.50 -13.09
C THR A 173 -5.88 -6.28 -13.48
N GLN A 174 -6.49 -5.17 -13.07
CA GLN A 174 -7.87 -4.82 -13.42
C GLN A 174 -8.08 -4.63 -14.93
N ARG A 175 -7.05 -4.14 -15.63
CA ARG A 175 -7.14 -3.89 -17.08
C ARG A 175 -7.00 -5.17 -17.91
N ASN A 176 -6.28 -6.17 -17.43
CA ASN A 176 -5.91 -7.36 -18.20
C ASN A 176 -6.67 -8.63 -17.83
N GLY A 177 -7.66 -8.55 -16.93
CA GLY A 177 -8.64 -9.59 -16.64
C GLY A 177 -8.14 -10.90 -15.99
N SER A 178 -6.94 -11.23 -16.04
CA SER A 178 -6.10 -12.14 -15.25
C SER A 178 -4.71 -12.09 -15.86
N LEU A 179 -3.75 -11.67 -15.06
CA LEU A 179 -2.36 -11.77 -15.46
C LEU A 179 -1.96 -13.24 -15.38
N SER A 180 -2.12 -13.94 -16.47
CA SER A 180 -1.28 -15.12 -16.69
C SER A 180 0.16 -14.61 -16.74
N LEU A 181 1.01 -15.09 -15.84
CA LEU A 181 2.46 -14.85 -15.82
C LEU A 181 3.12 -15.09 -17.19
N LYS A 182 2.52 -15.96 -18.04
CA LYS A 182 2.90 -16.14 -19.43
C LYS A 182 2.93 -14.85 -20.24
N ASN A 183 2.02 -13.92 -19.97
CA ASN A 183 1.97 -12.65 -20.71
C ASN A 183 3.00 -11.63 -20.18
N LEU A 184 3.33 -11.68 -18.90
CA LEU A 184 4.39 -10.85 -18.31
C LEU A 184 5.78 -11.33 -18.74
N THR A 185 6.05 -12.63 -18.70
CA THR A 185 7.33 -13.18 -19.19
C THR A 185 7.55 -12.92 -20.66
N ASN A 186 6.54 -13.08 -21.51
CA ASN A 186 6.65 -12.82 -22.94
C ASN A 186 6.90 -11.34 -23.26
N ASN A 187 6.43 -10.41 -22.43
CA ASN A 187 6.64 -8.98 -22.64
C ASN A 187 7.92 -8.43 -21.96
N LEU A 188 8.42 -9.10 -20.92
CA LEU A 188 9.64 -8.68 -20.21
C LEU A 188 10.92 -9.39 -20.71
N MET A 189 10.82 -10.60 -21.28
CA MET A 189 11.96 -11.32 -21.83
C MET A 189 12.79 -10.53 -22.85
N PRO A 190 12.19 -9.77 -23.80
CA PRO A 190 12.98 -8.94 -24.73
C PRO A 190 13.80 -7.84 -24.03
N LEU A 191 13.31 -7.33 -22.87
CA LEU A 191 14.00 -6.30 -22.11
C LEU A 191 15.18 -6.86 -21.29
N VAL A 192 15.06 -8.11 -20.85
CA VAL A 192 16.13 -8.83 -20.13
C VAL A 192 17.27 -9.22 -21.07
N GLU A 193 16.96 -9.62 -22.32
CA GLU A 193 18.00 -9.90 -23.31
C GLU A 193 18.80 -8.66 -23.70
N VAL A 194 18.16 -7.52 -23.83
CA VAL A 194 18.84 -6.25 -24.13
C VAL A 194 19.74 -5.80 -22.98
N ALA A 195 19.36 -6.09 -21.73
CA ALA A 195 20.16 -5.75 -20.54
C ALA A 195 21.42 -6.65 -20.38
N LYS A 196 21.44 -7.85 -20.97
CA LYS A 196 22.61 -8.75 -20.96
C LYS A 196 23.67 -8.43 -22.02
N LEU A 197 23.35 -7.53 -22.95
CA LEU A 197 24.24 -7.15 -24.07
C LEU A 197 24.99 -5.84 -23.80
N LYS A 198 24.89 -5.28 -22.61
CA LYS A 198 25.69 -4.13 -22.13
C LYS A 198 26.54 -4.53 -20.91
#